data_8bdee4ba886b0296a41707a3e6501193
#
_entry.id   8bdee4ba886b0296a41707a3e6501193
#
_cell.length_a   1.000
_cell.length_b   1.000
_cell.length_c   1.000
_cell.angle_alpha   90.00
_cell.angle_beta   90.00
_cell.angle_gamma   90.00
#
_symmetry.space_group_name_H-M   'P 1'
#
loop_
_entity.id
_entity.type
_entity.pdbx_description
1 polymer ?
#
loop_
_entity_poly.entity_id
_entity_poly.type
_entity_poly.pdbx_seq_one_letter_code
_entity_poly.pdbx_strand_id
1 'polypeptide(L)'
;MRWRWSRRSTDSESLKMNENTTFDNPIASTKYGDVAGRFRNNVELFAGIPYASPPVGDLRFAAPVPPKNWEGVIDAKRFSPASPQLPGEGLTDRFPVRWDEDCLYLNVVTPESDDKKRPVYVWIHGGAYRRGQGGVAWYDGTSFASRGDVVVVTINYRLGAFGFTELGERFGEKFSSSGLNGLLDQIAALQWVQENIASFGGDPDQVTVGGESAGAFSVANLLASPLAKGLFHRAIAQSGAAFHIHEPQAGADIASELLEALGNPTSEEILDIPAIEILEAQEALIEKWGFAARGVQPFYPVWGHEALPETPIDLIAKGSSSDIPLLIGTNEDEMSLYGFTDLDEETLFRYVEKIVDNPKEIIDAYRKRIGDDSGWLACAIGSDWVFRIPAIRLAETRENHDGNTWMYLFSWDSRAFEGRFGSAHSLELPFTFNTLDRAGVNVFIGEGELPTHVAEAMHDAWISFIRGGNPSTSFIGEWPAYKTENRAVMEINDDCNLLIDPQSEERNLWNGVR
;
A
#
# COMPACT_ATOMS: atom_id res chain seq x y z
N MET A 1 47.85 14.85 42.68
CA MET A 1 48.33 15.63 41.53
C MET A 1 47.14 16.37 40.93
N ARG A 2 47.10 17.70 41.09
CA ARG A 2 46.06 18.57 40.57
C ARG A 2 46.50 19.08 39.21
N TRP A 3 45.77 18.80 38.13
CA TRP A 3 46.00 19.38 36.82
C TRP A 3 45.13 20.66 36.69
N ARG A 4 45.82 21.77 36.42
CA ARG A 4 45.22 23.06 36.09
C ARG A 4 44.93 23.12 34.59
N TRP A 5 43.71 23.39 34.20
CA TRP A 5 43.35 23.74 32.83
C TRP A 5 43.49 25.26 32.65
N SER A 6 44.37 25.69 31.75
CA SER A 6 44.49 27.06 31.30
C SER A 6 43.41 27.35 30.25
N ARG A 7 42.62 28.41 30.50
CA ARG A 7 41.68 28.93 29.50
C ARG A 7 42.48 29.65 28.41
N ARG A 8 42.34 29.21 27.15
CA ARG A 8 42.63 30.03 25.98
C ARG A 8 41.31 30.64 25.54
N SER A 9 41.30 31.97 25.43
CA SER A 9 40.28 32.78 24.79
C SER A 9 40.33 32.53 23.29
N THR A 10 39.23 32.04 22.73
CA THR A 10 38.99 32.12 21.30
C THR A 10 37.79 33.05 21.09
N ASP A 11 38.07 34.12 20.36
CA ASP A 11 37.08 35.10 19.93
C ASP A 11 35.96 34.37 19.16
N SER A 12 34.76 34.41 19.74
CA SER A 12 33.54 33.98 19.03
C SER A 12 33.00 35.19 18.27
N GLU A 13 33.28 35.24 16.97
CA GLU A 13 32.40 36.00 16.07
C GLU A 13 31.00 35.38 16.16
N SER A 14 30.13 36.04 16.89
CA SER A 14 28.71 35.73 16.95
C SER A 14 28.12 36.01 15.57
N LEU A 15 27.87 34.93 14.81
CA LEU A 15 26.89 34.93 13.71
C LEU A 15 25.56 35.39 14.35
N LYS A 16 25.20 36.63 14.13
CA LYS A 16 23.86 37.15 14.41
C LYS A 16 22.90 36.39 13.47
N MET A 17 22.28 35.33 13.96
CA MET A 17 21.06 34.83 13.36
C MET A 17 20.05 35.98 13.42
N ASN A 18 19.56 36.39 12.26
CA ASN A 18 18.42 37.29 12.12
C ASN A 18 17.20 36.61 12.77
N GLU A 19 16.95 36.90 14.03
CA GLU A 19 15.68 36.67 14.70
C GLU A 19 14.67 37.65 14.09
N ASN A 20 13.93 37.22 13.06
CA ASN A 20 12.59 37.66 12.65
C ASN A 20 12.29 37.25 11.20
N THR A 21 12.31 35.97 10.90
CA THR A 21 11.42 35.41 9.89
C THR A 21 10.53 34.41 10.61
N THR A 22 9.43 34.91 11.17
CA THR A 22 8.26 34.07 11.40
C THR A 22 7.79 33.65 9.99
N PHE A 23 8.22 32.47 9.53
CA PHE A 23 7.55 31.86 8.39
C PHE A 23 6.12 31.61 8.84
N ASP A 24 5.18 32.40 8.35
CA ASP A 24 3.76 32.11 8.53
C ASP A 24 3.54 30.69 7.99
N ASN A 25 2.79 29.87 8.76
CA ASN A 25 2.49 28.51 8.32
C ASN A 25 1.78 28.54 6.96
N PRO A 26 2.07 27.60 6.05
CA PRO A 26 1.35 27.52 4.78
C PRO A 26 -0.13 27.24 5.05
N ILE A 27 -1.00 27.94 4.34
CA ILE A 27 -2.46 27.80 4.41
C ILE A 27 -2.98 27.42 3.02
N ALA A 28 -3.80 26.39 2.97
CA ALA A 28 -4.52 26.01 1.77
C ALA A 28 -6.04 26.06 2.01
N SER A 29 -6.80 26.53 1.01
CA SER A 29 -8.26 26.61 1.08
C SER A 29 -8.87 25.38 0.40
N THR A 30 -9.59 24.55 1.18
CA THR A 30 -10.33 23.40 0.66
C THR A 30 -11.79 23.77 0.44
N LYS A 31 -12.54 22.93 -0.27
CA LYS A 31 -14.00 23.04 -0.41
C LYS A 31 -14.72 23.12 0.95
N TYR A 32 -14.11 22.56 2.00
CA TYR A 32 -14.74 22.42 3.32
C TYR A 32 -14.30 23.50 4.31
N GLY A 33 -13.21 24.20 4.06
CA GLY A 33 -12.62 25.26 4.89
C GLY A 33 -11.10 25.30 4.76
N ASP A 34 -10.47 26.24 5.46
CA ASP A 34 -9.03 26.43 5.40
C ASP A 34 -8.27 25.47 6.32
N VAL A 35 -7.04 25.08 5.90
CA VAL A 35 -6.14 24.23 6.65
C VAL A 35 -4.76 24.86 6.77
N ALA A 36 -4.16 24.83 7.96
CA ALA A 36 -2.80 25.32 8.20
C ALA A 36 -1.83 24.14 8.33
N GLY A 37 -0.90 24.03 7.40
CA GLY A 37 0.20 23.09 7.40
C GLY A 37 1.44 23.57 8.16
N ARG A 38 2.58 22.96 7.87
CA ARG A 38 3.91 23.36 8.36
C ARG A 38 4.98 23.12 7.31
N PHE A 39 6.07 23.86 7.40
CA PHE A 39 7.26 23.54 6.59
C PHE A 39 8.02 22.34 7.17
N ARG A 40 8.53 21.50 6.27
CA ARG A 40 9.36 20.33 6.56
C ARG A 40 10.35 20.09 5.43
N ASN A 41 11.67 20.20 5.71
CA ASN A 41 12.71 19.92 4.70
C ASN A 41 12.47 20.62 3.35
N ASN A 42 12.14 21.91 3.38
CA ASN A 42 11.86 22.77 2.22
C ASN A 42 10.61 22.39 1.39
N VAL A 43 9.72 21.58 1.94
CA VAL A 43 8.39 21.31 1.38
C VAL A 43 7.32 21.70 2.39
N GLU A 44 6.09 21.81 1.94
CA GLU A 44 4.94 22.02 2.80
C GLU A 44 4.29 20.67 3.13
N LEU A 45 3.98 20.46 4.40
CA LEU A 45 3.27 19.30 4.92
C LEU A 45 1.96 19.76 5.56
N PHE A 46 0.85 19.27 5.04
CA PHE A 46 -0.47 19.35 5.63
C PHE A 46 -0.87 17.93 6.06
N ALA A 47 -1.00 17.69 7.38
CA ALA A 47 -1.24 16.37 7.94
C ALA A 47 -2.50 16.34 8.79
N GLY A 48 -3.34 15.31 8.60
CA GLY A 48 -4.60 15.14 9.32
C GLY A 48 -5.73 16.01 8.79
N ILE A 49 -5.88 16.07 7.45
CA ILE A 49 -7.01 16.74 6.81
C ILE A 49 -8.17 15.74 6.71
N PRO A 50 -9.39 16.03 7.24
CA PRO A 50 -10.52 15.14 7.11
C PRO A 50 -11.03 15.13 5.66
N TYR A 51 -11.17 13.94 5.07
CA TYR A 51 -11.79 13.76 3.74
C TYR A 51 -13.21 13.19 3.82
N ALA A 52 -13.59 12.66 4.99
CA ALA A 52 -14.92 12.18 5.30
C ALA A 52 -15.30 12.50 6.75
N SER A 53 -16.57 12.41 7.07
CA SER A 53 -17.06 12.52 8.44
C SER A 53 -16.58 11.31 9.26
N PRO A 54 -16.37 11.46 10.60
CA PRO A 54 -16.02 10.35 11.47
C PRO A 54 -16.98 9.16 11.33
N PRO A 55 -16.50 7.94 11.05
CA PRO A 55 -17.35 6.76 10.87
C PRO A 55 -17.74 6.13 12.22
N VAL A 56 -18.41 6.90 13.05
CA VAL A 56 -18.82 6.54 14.42
C VAL A 56 -20.33 6.57 14.60
N GLY A 57 -20.87 5.87 15.59
CA GLY A 57 -22.30 5.80 15.87
C GLY A 57 -23.05 5.27 14.65
N ASP A 58 -24.04 6.00 14.16
CA ASP A 58 -24.83 5.61 12.99
C ASP A 58 -24.02 5.47 11.68
N LEU A 59 -22.82 6.02 11.61
CA LEU A 59 -21.93 5.90 10.46
C LEU A 59 -20.93 4.73 10.60
N ARG A 60 -20.88 4.06 11.77
CA ARG A 60 -20.09 2.84 11.91
C ARG A 60 -20.66 1.77 10.96
N PHE A 61 -19.81 1.11 10.20
CA PHE A 61 -20.15 0.15 9.13
C PHE A 61 -21.00 0.70 7.96
N ALA A 62 -21.25 2.01 7.90
CA ALA A 62 -21.90 2.65 6.75
C ALA A 62 -20.87 3.18 5.74
N ALA A 63 -21.32 3.46 4.51
CA ALA A 63 -20.50 4.14 3.50
C ALA A 63 -20.00 5.50 4.02
N PRO A 64 -18.80 5.98 3.59
CA PRO A 64 -18.30 7.28 4.01
C PRO A 64 -19.20 8.41 3.50
N VAL A 65 -19.36 9.46 4.31
CA VAL A 65 -20.06 10.68 3.92
C VAL A 65 -19.10 11.86 3.96
N PRO A 66 -19.27 12.88 3.10
CA PRO A 66 -18.38 14.04 3.07
C PRO A 66 -18.24 14.71 4.45
N PRO A 67 -17.08 15.33 4.75
CA PRO A 67 -16.92 16.06 6.00
C PRO A 67 -17.84 17.29 6.03
N LYS A 68 -18.17 17.74 7.23
CA LYS A 68 -18.88 19.00 7.42
C LYS A 68 -17.95 20.17 7.15
N ASN A 69 -18.50 21.25 6.56
CA ASN A 69 -17.74 22.49 6.42
C ASN A 69 -17.40 23.06 7.81
N TRP A 70 -16.23 23.67 7.92
CA TRP A 70 -15.78 24.34 9.13
C TRP A 70 -15.50 25.82 8.86
N GLU A 71 -15.64 26.64 9.91
CA GLU A 71 -15.28 28.04 9.89
C GLU A 71 -13.85 28.22 10.42
N GLY A 72 -13.11 29.19 9.86
CA GLY A 72 -11.73 29.48 10.26
C GLY A 72 -10.74 28.48 9.68
N VAL A 73 -9.58 28.35 10.35
CA VAL A 73 -8.44 27.53 9.89
C VAL A 73 -8.20 26.40 10.86
N ILE A 74 -8.30 25.15 10.40
CA ILE A 74 -7.94 23.99 11.24
C ILE A 74 -6.44 23.70 11.21
N ASP A 75 -5.91 23.15 12.30
CA ASP A 75 -4.50 22.78 12.44
C ASP A 75 -4.22 21.44 11.76
N ALA A 76 -3.63 21.48 10.57
CA ALA A 76 -3.20 20.33 9.79
C ALA A 76 -1.68 20.11 9.89
N LYS A 77 -1.10 20.10 11.08
CA LYS A 77 0.35 19.96 11.32
C LYS A 77 0.76 18.60 11.87
N ARG A 78 -0.20 17.74 12.21
CA ARG A 78 0.03 16.46 12.87
C ARG A 78 -0.79 15.36 12.20
N PHE A 79 -0.17 14.21 12.02
CA PHE A 79 -0.89 13.02 11.54
C PHE A 79 -2.04 12.67 12.47
N SER A 80 -3.18 12.31 11.89
CA SER A 80 -4.36 11.82 12.59
C SER A 80 -4.12 10.45 13.22
N PRO A 81 -5.03 9.96 14.07
CA PRO A 81 -5.07 8.55 14.43
C PRO A 81 -5.25 7.67 13.18
N ALA A 82 -4.71 6.45 13.24
CA ALA A 82 -4.98 5.38 12.29
C ALA A 82 -6.38 4.79 12.50
N SER A 83 -6.84 3.94 11.58
CA SER A 83 -8.00 3.09 11.80
C SER A 83 -7.77 2.15 13.00
N PRO A 84 -8.83 1.72 13.73
CA PRO A 84 -8.70 0.77 14.82
C PRO A 84 -7.90 -0.46 14.41
N GLN A 85 -6.86 -0.77 15.19
CA GLN A 85 -5.97 -1.90 14.96
C GLN A 85 -5.21 -2.26 16.24
N LEU A 86 -4.92 -3.55 16.45
CA LEU A 86 -4.07 -3.97 17.55
C LEU A 86 -2.59 -3.73 17.23
N PRO A 87 -1.73 -3.51 18.26
CA PRO A 87 -0.30 -3.42 18.05
C PRO A 87 0.21 -4.62 17.27
N GLY A 88 1.02 -4.36 16.25
CA GLY A 88 1.63 -5.40 15.40
C GLY A 88 3.04 -5.74 15.81
N GLU A 89 3.48 -6.90 15.36
CA GLU A 89 4.91 -7.28 15.39
C GLU A 89 5.63 -6.86 14.09
N GLY A 90 4.99 -6.00 13.29
CA GLY A 90 5.50 -5.55 11.99
C GLY A 90 6.76 -4.70 12.11
N LEU A 91 7.65 -4.82 11.14
CA LEU A 91 8.90 -4.05 11.09
C LEU A 91 8.67 -2.54 10.98
N THR A 92 7.52 -2.12 10.47
CA THR A 92 7.10 -0.72 10.37
C THR A 92 6.50 -0.16 11.66
N ASP A 93 6.12 -1.02 12.62
CA ASP A 93 5.34 -0.66 13.81
C ASP A 93 6.18 -0.67 15.09
N ARG A 94 7.35 -0.02 15.07
CA ARG A 94 8.24 0.09 16.25
C ARG A 94 7.61 0.82 17.45
N PHE A 95 6.52 1.54 17.24
CA PHE A 95 5.79 2.27 18.28
C PHE A 95 4.31 1.90 18.26
N PRO A 96 3.63 1.88 19.41
CA PRO A 96 2.19 1.68 19.46
C PRO A 96 1.51 2.70 18.55
N VAL A 97 0.80 2.21 17.54
CA VAL A 97 0.01 3.06 16.64
C VAL A 97 -1.13 3.65 17.45
N ARG A 98 -1.22 4.98 17.47
CA ARG A 98 -2.40 5.65 18.00
C ARG A 98 -3.53 5.46 17.00
N TRP A 99 -4.60 4.80 17.41
CA TRP A 99 -5.78 4.58 16.58
C TRP A 99 -7.05 5.16 17.20
N ASP A 100 -8.02 5.44 16.35
CA ASP A 100 -9.36 5.88 16.70
C ASP A 100 -10.32 5.49 15.56
N GLU A 101 -11.61 5.36 15.83
CA GLU A 101 -12.60 5.18 14.76
C GLU A 101 -12.72 6.46 13.90
N ASP A 102 -12.50 7.64 14.48
CA ASP A 102 -12.32 8.89 13.75
C ASP A 102 -10.94 8.92 13.06
N CYS A 103 -10.83 8.19 11.94
CA CYS A 103 -9.58 7.93 11.24
C CYS A 103 -9.56 8.37 9.77
N LEU A 104 -10.67 8.86 9.22
CA LEU A 104 -10.80 9.16 7.78
C LEU A 104 -10.13 10.49 7.40
N TYR A 105 -8.81 10.48 7.43
CA TYR A 105 -7.94 11.62 7.18
C TYR A 105 -6.91 11.31 6.11
N LEU A 106 -6.45 12.36 5.44
CA LEU A 106 -5.34 12.32 4.50
C LEU A 106 -4.27 13.34 4.87
N ASN A 107 -3.09 13.18 4.25
CA ASN A 107 -1.97 14.08 4.41
C ASN A 107 -1.50 14.50 3.01
N VAL A 108 -1.06 15.75 2.86
CA VAL A 108 -0.52 16.30 1.62
C VAL A 108 0.89 16.79 1.86
N VAL A 109 1.84 16.32 1.04
CA VAL A 109 3.20 16.86 0.95
C VAL A 109 3.35 17.50 -0.42
N THR A 110 3.65 18.79 -0.46
CA THR A 110 3.79 19.54 -1.71
C THR A 110 5.07 20.38 -1.70
N PRO A 111 5.71 20.60 -2.86
CA PRO A 111 6.79 21.58 -2.95
C PRO A 111 6.35 22.98 -2.51
N GLU A 112 5.15 23.40 -2.89
CA GLU A 112 4.56 24.70 -2.59
C GLU A 112 3.06 24.68 -2.97
N SER A 113 2.23 25.32 -2.14
CA SER A 113 0.80 25.56 -2.41
C SER A 113 0.65 26.74 -3.38
N ASP A 114 0.91 26.49 -4.68
CA ASP A 114 0.85 27.47 -5.77
C ASP A 114 -0.04 26.95 -6.93
N ASP A 115 -0.08 27.66 -8.05
CA ASP A 115 -0.92 27.33 -9.21
C ASP A 115 -0.20 26.48 -10.30
N LYS A 116 0.90 25.78 -9.97
CA LYS A 116 1.76 25.11 -10.98
C LYS A 116 1.19 23.85 -11.61
N LYS A 117 0.13 23.27 -11.08
CA LYS A 117 -0.50 22.04 -11.61
C LYS A 117 0.49 20.87 -11.69
N ARG A 118 1.04 20.47 -10.55
CA ARG A 118 1.97 19.33 -10.43
C ARG A 118 1.24 18.00 -10.55
N PRO A 119 1.88 16.95 -11.09
CA PRO A 119 1.38 15.60 -10.96
C PRO A 119 1.13 15.23 -9.48
N VAL A 120 0.10 14.45 -9.23
CA VAL A 120 -0.31 14.02 -7.89
C VAL A 120 -0.10 12.53 -7.74
N TYR A 121 0.52 12.12 -6.64
CA TYR A 121 0.68 10.72 -6.27
C TYR A 121 -0.12 10.42 -5.00
N VAL A 122 -1.18 9.64 -5.13
CA VAL A 122 -2.01 9.19 -3.99
C VAL A 122 -1.55 7.82 -3.56
N TRP A 123 -1.06 7.71 -2.33
CA TRP A 123 -0.54 6.48 -1.75
C TRP A 123 -1.55 5.80 -0.83
N ILE A 124 -1.80 4.52 -1.09
CA ILE A 124 -2.63 3.63 -0.28
C ILE A 124 -1.71 2.62 0.40
N HIS A 125 -1.63 2.69 1.73
CA HIS A 125 -0.75 1.80 2.49
C HIS A 125 -1.23 0.35 2.50
N GLY A 126 -0.29 -0.59 2.69
CA GLY A 126 -0.55 -2.00 2.92
C GLY A 126 -0.84 -2.35 4.38
N GLY A 127 -0.65 -3.61 4.71
CA GLY A 127 -0.86 -4.17 6.06
C GLY A 127 -2.04 -5.14 6.12
N ALA A 128 -2.25 -5.93 5.06
CA ALA A 128 -3.24 -7.01 4.96
C ALA A 128 -4.68 -6.57 5.29
N TYR A 129 -5.03 -5.32 4.99
CA TYR A 129 -6.30 -4.66 5.33
C TYR A 129 -6.63 -4.60 6.84
N ARG A 130 -5.72 -4.96 7.71
CA ARG A 130 -5.95 -4.98 9.17
C ARG A 130 -5.04 -4.05 9.96
N ARG A 131 -3.96 -3.56 9.34
CA ARG A 131 -2.96 -2.68 9.96
C ARG A 131 -2.51 -1.60 8.99
N GLY A 132 -1.78 -0.62 9.51
CA GLY A 132 -1.16 0.43 8.71
C GLY A 132 -1.79 1.79 8.90
N GLN A 133 -1.14 2.79 8.32
CA GLN A 133 -1.56 4.20 8.34
C GLN A 133 -0.79 5.02 7.31
N GLY A 134 -1.36 6.12 6.84
CA GLY A 134 -0.70 7.03 5.91
C GLY A 134 0.44 7.86 6.50
N GLY A 135 0.62 7.84 7.83
CA GLY A 135 1.65 8.60 8.54
C GLY A 135 2.98 7.87 8.79
N VAL A 136 3.19 6.67 8.22
CA VAL A 136 4.43 5.89 8.36
C VAL A 136 5.60 6.65 7.74
N ALA A 137 6.73 6.73 8.45
CA ALA A 137 7.91 7.48 8.01
C ALA A 137 8.54 6.93 6.70
N TRP A 138 8.29 5.68 6.37
CA TRP A 138 8.75 5.07 5.13
C TRP A 138 8.00 5.62 3.90
N TYR A 139 6.78 6.14 4.09
CA TYR A 139 5.95 6.77 3.05
C TYR A 139 6.11 8.30 2.99
N ASP A 140 7.23 8.83 3.54
CA ASP A 140 7.50 10.26 3.53
C ASP A 140 7.65 10.78 2.10
N GLY A 141 6.66 11.51 1.62
CA GLY A 141 6.61 12.07 0.26
C GLY A 141 7.59 13.20 -0.02
N THR A 142 8.44 13.59 0.95
CA THR A 142 9.37 14.73 0.80
C THR A 142 10.30 14.58 -0.41
N SER A 143 10.82 13.37 -0.69
CA SER A 143 11.70 13.15 -1.84
C SER A 143 10.96 13.28 -3.16
N PHE A 144 9.76 12.73 -3.29
CA PHE A 144 8.89 12.94 -4.46
C PHE A 144 8.58 14.42 -4.70
N ALA A 145 8.26 15.16 -3.62
CA ALA A 145 7.98 16.58 -3.72
C ALA A 145 9.21 17.40 -4.12
N SER A 146 10.33 17.24 -3.42
CA SER A 146 11.52 18.07 -3.62
C SER A 146 12.32 17.71 -4.88
N ARG A 147 12.41 16.41 -5.24
CA ARG A 147 13.16 15.91 -6.38
C ARG A 147 12.30 15.77 -7.63
N GLY A 148 11.05 15.32 -7.47
CA GLY A 148 10.14 15.01 -8.58
C GLY A 148 9.21 16.15 -8.97
N ASP A 149 9.10 17.22 -8.18
CA ASP A 149 8.07 18.26 -8.30
C ASP A 149 6.66 17.64 -8.39
N VAL A 150 6.37 16.72 -7.45
CA VAL A 150 5.14 15.92 -7.33
C VAL A 150 4.44 16.25 -6.04
N VAL A 151 3.11 16.40 -6.05
CA VAL A 151 2.29 16.46 -4.84
C VAL A 151 1.99 15.04 -4.38
N VAL A 152 2.32 14.70 -3.13
CA VAL A 152 2.07 13.37 -2.56
C VAL A 152 0.93 13.44 -1.56
N VAL A 153 -0.04 12.56 -1.72
CA VAL A 153 -1.17 12.39 -0.78
C VAL A 153 -1.08 10.99 -0.18
N THR A 154 -1.05 10.88 1.15
CA THR A 154 -1.18 9.59 1.85
C THR A 154 -2.49 9.55 2.60
N ILE A 155 -3.19 8.42 2.58
CA ILE A 155 -4.53 8.30 3.15
C ILE A 155 -4.59 7.27 4.27
N ASN A 156 -5.48 7.47 5.24
CA ASN A 156 -6.00 6.40 6.08
C ASN A 156 -7.33 5.93 5.51
N TYR A 157 -7.71 4.69 5.76
CA TYR A 157 -9.00 4.11 5.42
C TYR A 157 -9.39 3.07 6.47
N ARG A 158 -10.66 2.73 6.60
CA ARG A 158 -11.11 1.72 7.57
C ARG A 158 -10.52 0.36 7.25
N LEU A 159 -10.08 -0.33 8.30
CA LEU A 159 -9.38 -1.59 8.26
C LEU A 159 -10.19 -2.70 8.94
N GLY A 160 -9.82 -3.94 8.67
CA GLY A 160 -10.33 -5.12 9.34
C GLY A 160 -11.86 -5.18 9.35
N ALA A 161 -12.40 -5.58 10.49
CA ALA A 161 -13.83 -5.70 10.67
C ALA A 161 -14.60 -4.39 10.43
N PHE A 162 -14.00 -3.23 10.70
CA PHE A 162 -14.63 -1.93 10.48
C PHE A 162 -14.75 -1.55 9.00
N GLY A 163 -13.85 -2.06 8.17
CA GLY A 163 -13.77 -1.73 6.76
C GLY A 163 -14.35 -2.78 5.81
N PHE A 164 -14.42 -4.06 6.26
CA PHE A 164 -14.60 -5.18 5.33
C PHE A 164 -15.45 -6.34 5.89
N THR A 165 -16.38 -6.07 6.80
CA THR A 165 -17.35 -7.09 7.27
C THR A 165 -18.65 -6.99 6.50
N GLU A 166 -19.04 -8.04 5.76
CA GLU A 166 -20.30 -8.08 5.01
C GLU A 166 -21.50 -8.28 5.92
N LEU A 167 -22.14 -7.19 6.35
CA LEU A 167 -23.29 -7.18 7.27
C LEU A 167 -24.62 -7.01 6.55
N GLY A 168 -24.62 -6.70 5.25
CA GLY A 168 -25.82 -6.37 4.49
C GLY A 168 -26.81 -7.51 4.44
N GLU A 169 -26.36 -8.75 4.28
CA GLU A 169 -27.22 -9.92 4.29
C GLU A 169 -27.93 -10.10 5.64
N ARG A 170 -27.22 -9.85 6.74
CA ARG A 170 -27.73 -10.04 8.09
C ARG A 170 -28.59 -8.90 8.60
N PHE A 171 -28.21 -7.66 8.31
CA PHE A 171 -28.81 -6.46 8.92
C PHE A 171 -29.53 -5.55 7.91
N GLY A 172 -29.50 -5.89 6.62
CA GLY A 172 -30.26 -5.19 5.58
C GLY A 172 -29.54 -3.97 4.99
N GLU A 173 -30.31 -3.14 4.28
CA GLU A 173 -29.84 -2.08 3.36
C GLU A 173 -28.87 -1.08 3.99
N LYS A 174 -29.05 -0.67 5.24
CA LYS A 174 -28.16 0.26 5.95
C LYS A 174 -26.70 -0.22 5.95
N PHE A 175 -26.48 -1.53 5.91
CA PHE A 175 -25.18 -2.18 5.98
C PHE A 175 -24.72 -2.78 4.64
N SER A 176 -25.42 -2.55 3.54
CA SER A 176 -25.17 -3.18 2.25
C SER A 176 -23.77 -2.91 1.68
N SER A 177 -23.10 -1.82 2.09
CA SER A 177 -21.75 -1.48 1.67
C SER A 177 -20.65 -1.98 2.61
N SER A 178 -21.01 -2.57 3.75
CA SER A 178 -20.07 -2.80 4.87
C SER A 178 -18.89 -3.73 4.51
N GLY A 179 -19.07 -4.66 3.58
CA GLY A 179 -18.01 -5.50 3.03
C GLY A 179 -16.98 -4.77 2.17
N LEU A 180 -17.22 -3.48 1.83
CA LEU A 180 -16.37 -2.66 0.96
C LEU A 180 -16.09 -1.25 1.52
N ASN A 181 -16.44 -0.97 2.76
CA ASN A 181 -16.30 0.39 3.30
C ASN A 181 -14.88 0.93 3.22
N GLY A 182 -13.86 0.10 3.45
CA GLY A 182 -12.47 0.54 3.28
C GLY A 182 -12.14 0.94 1.83
N LEU A 183 -12.70 0.28 0.81
CA LEU A 183 -12.56 0.68 -0.58
C LEU A 183 -13.35 1.97 -0.89
N LEU A 184 -14.55 2.11 -0.32
CA LEU A 184 -15.34 3.32 -0.47
C LEU A 184 -14.66 4.53 0.19
N ASP A 185 -13.96 4.34 1.31
CA ASP A 185 -13.13 5.37 1.95
C ASP A 185 -12.01 5.84 1.01
N GLN A 186 -11.34 4.91 0.31
CA GLN A 186 -10.31 5.23 -0.69
C GLN A 186 -10.90 6.00 -1.87
N ILE A 187 -12.08 5.62 -2.35
CA ILE A 187 -12.81 6.35 -3.40
C ILE A 187 -13.17 7.77 -2.91
N ALA A 188 -13.66 7.91 -1.67
CA ALA A 188 -13.96 9.22 -1.10
C ALA A 188 -12.71 10.11 -0.96
N ALA A 189 -11.56 9.53 -0.60
CA ALA A 189 -10.28 10.24 -0.57
C ALA A 189 -9.85 10.71 -1.97
N LEU A 190 -10.02 9.87 -3.00
CA LEU A 190 -9.76 10.25 -4.39
C LEU A 190 -10.72 11.35 -4.89
N GLN A 191 -12.00 11.30 -4.52
CA GLN A 191 -12.97 12.38 -4.80
C GLN A 191 -12.53 13.69 -4.12
N TRP A 192 -12.07 13.61 -2.85
CA TRP A 192 -11.52 14.76 -2.16
C TRP A 192 -10.32 15.35 -2.91
N VAL A 193 -9.41 14.50 -3.41
CA VAL A 193 -8.25 14.93 -4.22
C VAL A 193 -8.72 15.67 -5.47
N GLN A 194 -9.68 15.13 -6.21
CA GLN A 194 -10.26 15.79 -7.39
C GLN A 194 -10.82 17.20 -7.07
N GLU A 195 -11.44 17.35 -5.91
CA GLU A 195 -12.11 18.60 -5.52
C GLU A 195 -11.15 19.65 -4.93
N ASN A 196 -10.00 19.25 -4.35
CA ASN A 196 -9.22 20.13 -3.48
C ASN A 196 -7.72 20.23 -3.81
N ILE A 197 -7.15 19.28 -4.57
CA ILE A 197 -5.69 19.20 -4.70
C ILE A 197 -5.05 20.38 -5.41
N ALA A 198 -5.82 21.11 -6.21
CA ALA A 198 -5.38 22.33 -6.87
C ALA A 198 -4.94 23.41 -5.86
N SER A 199 -5.56 23.49 -4.68
CA SER A 199 -5.17 24.40 -3.60
C SER A 199 -3.81 24.05 -2.96
N PHE A 200 -3.25 22.91 -3.29
CA PHE A 200 -1.94 22.43 -2.85
C PHE A 200 -0.93 22.40 -4.01
N GLY A 201 -1.23 23.06 -5.13
CA GLY A 201 -0.39 23.10 -6.33
C GLY A 201 -0.43 21.85 -7.18
N GLY A 202 -1.36 20.91 -6.92
CA GLY A 202 -1.55 19.68 -7.69
C GLY A 202 -2.50 19.84 -8.87
N ASP A 203 -2.41 18.93 -9.83
CA ASP A 203 -3.29 18.85 -11.00
C ASP A 203 -4.27 17.68 -10.84
N PRO A 204 -5.59 17.92 -10.66
CA PRO A 204 -6.58 16.86 -10.56
C PRO A 204 -6.65 15.98 -11.82
N ASP A 205 -6.22 16.49 -12.99
CA ASP A 205 -6.19 15.76 -14.26
C ASP A 205 -4.91 14.89 -14.41
N GLN A 206 -4.00 14.89 -13.42
CA GLN A 206 -2.75 14.14 -13.43
C GLN A 206 -2.53 13.34 -12.14
N VAL A 207 -3.54 12.60 -11.71
CA VAL A 207 -3.50 11.78 -10.50
C VAL A 207 -3.01 10.37 -10.83
N THR A 208 -1.98 9.92 -10.12
CA THR A 208 -1.53 8.53 -10.08
C THR A 208 -1.91 7.95 -8.72
N VAL A 209 -2.63 6.83 -8.70
CA VAL A 209 -2.86 6.06 -7.48
C VAL A 209 -1.82 4.97 -7.36
N GLY A 210 -1.24 4.79 -6.17
CA GLY A 210 -0.30 3.70 -5.92
C GLY A 210 -0.48 3.10 -4.55
N GLY A 211 -0.02 1.86 -4.41
CA GLY A 211 -0.06 1.15 -3.14
C GLY A 211 0.80 -0.10 -3.15
N GLU A 212 1.08 -0.62 -1.97
CA GLU A 212 1.84 -1.85 -1.79
C GLU A 212 0.99 -2.85 -1.02
N SER A 213 1.16 -4.19 -1.29
CA SER A 213 0.44 -5.25 -0.59
C SER A 213 -1.08 -5.05 -0.65
N ALA A 214 -1.77 -4.96 0.49
CA ALA A 214 -3.20 -4.63 0.53
C ALA A 214 -3.53 -3.30 -0.16
N GLY A 215 -2.61 -2.33 -0.15
CA GLY A 215 -2.73 -1.10 -0.94
C GLY A 215 -2.70 -1.36 -2.45
N ALA A 216 -1.89 -2.30 -2.92
CA ALA A 216 -1.86 -2.71 -4.33
C ALA A 216 -3.10 -3.54 -4.72
N PHE A 217 -3.62 -4.39 -3.80
CA PHE A 217 -4.92 -5.04 -4.00
C PHE A 217 -6.03 -3.99 -4.14
N SER A 218 -5.96 -2.93 -3.31
CA SER A 218 -6.88 -1.78 -3.43
C SER A 218 -6.76 -1.06 -4.77
N VAL A 219 -5.53 -0.83 -5.26
CA VAL A 219 -5.29 -0.23 -6.59
C VAL A 219 -5.96 -1.08 -7.68
N ALA A 220 -5.83 -2.41 -7.62
CA ALA A 220 -6.49 -3.30 -8.58
C ALA A 220 -8.02 -3.24 -8.46
N ASN A 221 -8.57 -3.15 -7.24
CA ASN A 221 -10.00 -2.97 -7.02
C ASN A 221 -10.50 -1.61 -7.54
N LEU A 222 -9.71 -0.53 -7.39
CA LEU A 222 -10.01 0.79 -7.93
C LEU A 222 -10.00 0.81 -9.47
N LEU A 223 -9.04 0.10 -10.11
CA LEU A 223 -9.02 -0.11 -11.57
C LEU A 223 -10.29 -0.83 -12.08
N ALA A 224 -10.86 -1.70 -11.26
CA ALA A 224 -12.10 -2.42 -11.55
C ALA A 224 -13.37 -1.61 -11.28
N SER A 225 -13.33 -0.70 -10.30
CA SER A 225 -14.49 -0.03 -9.75
C SER A 225 -15.11 1.00 -10.70
N PRO A 226 -16.39 0.89 -11.05
CA PRO A 226 -17.08 1.93 -11.81
C PRO A 226 -17.18 3.26 -11.05
N LEU A 227 -17.17 3.25 -9.70
CA LEU A 227 -17.25 4.45 -8.88
C LEU A 227 -15.91 5.22 -8.82
N ALA A 228 -14.79 4.56 -9.16
CA ALA A 228 -13.48 5.20 -9.22
C ALA A 228 -13.12 5.75 -10.60
N LYS A 229 -14.00 5.55 -11.60
CA LYS A 229 -13.75 5.98 -12.96
C LYS A 229 -13.55 7.50 -13.05
N GLY A 230 -12.42 7.91 -13.64
CA GLY A 230 -12.07 9.31 -13.84
C GLY A 230 -11.47 10.00 -12.61
N LEU A 231 -11.29 9.30 -11.48
CA LEU A 231 -10.66 9.85 -10.28
C LEU A 231 -9.13 9.78 -10.32
N PHE A 232 -8.56 8.97 -11.20
CA PHE A 232 -7.11 8.85 -11.41
C PHE A 232 -6.81 8.51 -12.87
N HIS A 233 -5.56 8.71 -13.28
CA HIS A 233 -5.09 8.68 -14.67
C HIS A 233 -3.94 7.70 -14.89
N ARG A 234 -3.32 7.19 -13.81
CA ARG A 234 -2.25 6.17 -13.80
C ARG A 234 -2.37 5.35 -12.54
N ALA A 235 -1.83 4.14 -12.56
CA ALA A 235 -1.82 3.25 -11.40
C ALA A 235 -0.46 2.60 -11.19
N ILE A 236 -0.06 2.41 -9.92
CA ILE A 236 1.13 1.67 -9.51
C ILE A 236 0.72 0.62 -8.49
N ALA A 237 0.93 -0.67 -8.79
CA ALA A 237 0.60 -1.77 -7.90
C ALA A 237 1.89 -2.52 -7.50
N GLN A 238 2.34 -2.33 -6.26
CA GLN A 238 3.55 -2.97 -5.72
C GLN A 238 3.14 -4.19 -4.90
N SER A 239 3.60 -5.38 -5.30
CA SER A 239 3.32 -6.64 -4.59
C SER A 239 1.82 -6.88 -4.37
N GLY A 240 1.03 -6.75 -5.46
CA GLY A 240 -0.41 -6.97 -5.39
C GLY A 240 -1.13 -6.89 -6.72
N ALA A 241 -2.27 -7.58 -6.83
CA ALA A 241 -3.07 -7.68 -8.04
C ALA A 241 -4.57 -7.95 -7.73
N ALA A 242 -5.36 -8.29 -8.74
CA ALA A 242 -6.82 -8.31 -8.76
C ALA A 242 -7.48 -9.59 -8.17
N PHE A 243 -6.75 -10.39 -7.37
CA PHE A 243 -7.21 -11.72 -6.94
C PHE A 243 -7.50 -11.84 -5.43
N HIS A 244 -7.23 -10.78 -4.66
CA HIS A 244 -7.34 -10.79 -3.20
C HIS A 244 -8.67 -10.14 -2.77
N ILE A 245 -9.74 -10.92 -2.96
CA ILE A 245 -11.11 -10.49 -2.73
C ILE A 245 -11.97 -11.71 -2.35
N HIS A 246 -13.02 -11.51 -1.56
CA HIS A 246 -13.99 -12.55 -1.24
C HIS A 246 -15.21 -12.51 -2.15
N GLU A 247 -15.77 -13.69 -2.41
CA GLU A 247 -17.12 -13.81 -2.94
C GLU A 247 -18.17 -13.48 -1.86
N PRO A 248 -19.39 -13.08 -2.25
CA PRO A 248 -20.43 -12.67 -1.32
C PRO A 248 -20.70 -13.68 -0.19
N GLN A 249 -20.79 -14.98 -0.53
CA GLN A 249 -21.06 -16.02 0.46
C GLN A 249 -19.93 -16.16 1.50
N ALA A 250 -18.68 -16.11 1.05
CA ALA A 250 -17.53 -16.16 1.98
C ALA A 250 -17.49 -14.92 2.90
N GLY A 251 -17.86 -13.75 2.38
CA GLY A 251 -18.01 -12.54 3.16
C GLY A 251 -19.10 -12.66 4.24
N ALA A 252 -20.26 -13.22 3.88
CA ALA A 252 -21.37 -13.45 4.80
C ALA A 252 -21.03 -14.51 5.88
N ASP A 253 -20.30 -15.57 5.51
CA ASP A 253 -19.84 -16.60 6.46
C ASP A 253 -18.86 -16.00 7.48
N ILE A 254 -17.90 -15.18 7.04
CA ILE A 254 -16.95 -14.46 7.91
C ILE A 254 -17.70 -13.50 8.84
N ALA A 255 -18.67 -12.76 8.33
CA ALA A 255 -19.50 -11.87 9.13
C ALA A 255 -20.28 -12.64 10.21
N SER A 256 -20.82 -13.81 9.85
CA SER A 256 -21.56 -14.67 10.80
C SER A 256 -20.64 -15.19 11.91
N GLU A 257 -19.41 -15.61 11.59
CA GLU A 257 -18.42 -16.03 12.59
C GLU A 257 -18.01 -14.86 13.52
N LEU A 258 -17.84 -13.65 12.98
CA LEU A 258 -17.55 -12.46 13.79
C LEU A 258 -18.72 -12.14 14.73
N LEU A 259 -19.96 -12.15 14.23
CA LEU A 259 -21.15 -11.88 15.04
C LEU A 259 -21.34 -12.93 16.13
N GLU A 260 -21.07 -14.21 15.85
CA GLU A 260 -21.08 -15.27 16.87
C GLU A 260 -20.05 -15.01 17.97
N ALA A 261 -18.82 -14.63 17.60
CA ALA A 261 -17.76 -14.28 18.55
C ALA A 261 -18.13 -13.07 19.43
N LEU A 262 -18.93 -12.15 18.90
CA LEU A 262 -19.45 -10.96 19.60
C LEU A 262 -20.76 -11.20 20.36
N GLY A 263 -21.25 -12.45 20.44
CA GLY A 263 -22.49 -12.81 21.17
C GLY A 263 -23.77 -12.59 20.37
N ASN A 264 -23.70 -12.54 19.06
CA ASN A 264 -24.81 -12.32 18.13
C ASN A 264 -25.59 -11.01 18.38
N PRO A 265 -24.94 -9.84 18.37
CA PRO A 265 -25.60 -8.55 18.57
C PRO A 265 -26.66 -8.27 17.50
N THR A 266 -27.62 -7.44 17.82
CA THR A 266 -28.55 -6.84 16.85
C THR A 266 -27.86 -5.76 16.03
N SER A 267 -28.53 -5.25 15.00
CA SER A 267 -28.04 -4.14 14.15
C SER A 267 -27.81 -2.84 14.91
N GLU A 268 -28.50 -2.63 16.01
CA GLU A 268 -28.33 -1.49 16.90
C GLU A 268 -27.18 -1.73 17.88
N GLU A 269 -27.14 -2.91 18.50
CA GLU A 269 -26.14 -3.26 19.53
C GLU A 269 -24.71 -3.27 18.94
N ILE A 270 -24.50 -3.71 17.69
CA ILE A 270 -23.17 -3.73 17.08
C ILE A 270 -22.56 -2.33 16.91
N LEU A 271 -23.39 -1.29 16.83
CA LEU A 271 -22.93 0.10 16.73
C LEU A 271 -22.34 0.62 18.06
N ASP A 272 -22.69 0.01 19.18
CA ASP A 272 -22.29 0.42 20.53
C ASP A 272 -21.21 -0.51 21.14
N ILE A 273 -20.86 -1.64 20.49
CA ILE A 273 -19.79 -2.53 20.96
C ILE A 273 -18.47 -1.76 21.00
N PRO A 274 -17.71 -1.78 22.11
CA PRO A 274 -16.38 -1.16 22.16
C PRO A 274 -15.47 -1.64 21.04
N ALA A 275 -14.78 -0.73 20.37
CA ALA A 275 -13.90 -1.07 19.23
C ALA A 275 -12.87 -2.15 19.58
N ILE A 276 -12.36 -2.15 20.80
CA ILE A 276 -11.39 -3.15 21.26
C ILE A 276 -11.96 -4.57 21.26
N GLU A 277 -13.24 -4.76 21.62
CA GLU A 277 -13.89 -6.08 21.61
C GLU A 277 -14.06 -6.60 20.18
N ILE A 278 -14.37 -5.71 19.22
CA ILE A 278 -14.44 -6.06 17.79
C ILE A 278 -13.05 -6.47 17.28
N LEU A 279 -11.98 -5.74 17.67
CA LEU A 279 -10.60 -6.08 17.29
C LEU A 279 -10.14 -7.42 17.88
N GLU A 280 -10.49 -7.72 19.13
CA GLU A 280 -10.16 -9.01 19.75
C GLU A 280 -10.88 -10.19 19.05
N ALA A 281 -12.16 -10.03 18.71
CA ALA A 281 -12.90 -11.01 17.92
C ALA A 281 -12.30 -11.19 16.51
N GLN A 282 -11.93 -10.10 15.86
CA GLN A 282 -11.23 -10.10 14.57
C GLN A 282 -9.95 -10.92 14.61
N GLU A 283 -9.06 -10.67 15.58
CA GLU A 283 -7.78 -11.39 15.67
C GLU A 283 -7.98 -12.88 15.93
N ALA A 284 -8.95 -13.26 16.75
CA ALA A 284 -9.31 -14.66 16.97
C ALA A 284 -9.77 -15.37 15.69
N LEU A 285 -10.53 -14.68 14.83
CA LEU A 285 -10.91 -15.21 13.52
C LEU A 285 -9.70 -15.34 12.59
N ILE A 286 -8.84 -14.35 12.52
CA ILE A 286 -7.64 -14.36 11.67
C ILE A 286 -6.71 -15.51 12.07
N GLU A 287 -6.51 -15.73 13.38
CA GLU A 287 -5.70 -16.85 13.88
C GLU A 287 -6.31 -18.21 13.48
N LYS A 288 -7.63 -18.37 13.64
CA LYS A 288 -8.37 -19.58 13.24
C LYS A 288 -8.23 -19.87 11.74
N TRP A 289 -8.29 -18.85 10.90
CA TRP A 289 -8.26 -19.00 9.44
C TRP A 289 -6.86 -19.29 8.91
N GLY A 290 -5.81 -18.73 9.50
CA GLY A 290 -4.40 -18.84 9.07
C GLY A 290 -4.17 -18.19 7.70
N PHE A 291 -2.97 -17.65 7.49
CA PHE A 291 -2.66 -16.88 6.27
C PHE A 291 -2.28 -17.74 5.06
N ALA A 292 -1.48 -18.80 5.29
CA ALA A 292 -0.57 -19.32 4.26
C ALA A 292 -1.22 -20.09 3.10
N ALA A 293 -2.40 -20.69 3.28
CA ALA A 293 -2.92 -21.63 2.29
C ALA A 293 -3.96 -21.04 1.33
N ARG A 294 -4.56 -19.92 1.67
CA ARG A 294 -5.70 -19.37 0.91
C ARG A 294 -5.36 -18.12 0.09
N GLY A 295 -4.24 -17.45 0.37
CA GLY A 295 -3.86 -16.17 -0.27
C GLY A 295 -4.77 -15.00 0.05
N VAL A 296 -5.82 -15.21 0.87
CA VAL A 296 -6.73 -14.18 1.38
C VAL A 296 -6.98 -14.43 2.87
N GLN A 297 -7.21 -13.34 3.61
CA GLN A 297 -7.57 -13.39 5.04
C GLN A 297 -9.05 -13.01 5.20
N PRO A 298 -9.68 -13.29 6.38
CA PRO A 298 -10.92 -12.65 6.73
C PRO A 298 -10.82 -11.13 6.56
N PHE A 299 -11.90 -10.44 6.40
CA PHE A 299 -11.91 -8.98 6.27
C PHE A 299 -11.11 -8.42 5.08
N TYR A 300 -11.10 -9.15 3.97
CA TYR A 300 -10.75 -8.62 2.65
C TYR A 300 -12.02 -8.09 1.97
N PRO A 301 -11.89 -7.19 0.96
CA PRO A 301 -13.05 -6.67 0.22
C PRO A 301 -13.94 -7.79 -0.32
N VAL A 302 -15.26 -7.56 -0.38
CA VAL A 302 -16.26 -8.51 -0.86
C VAL A 302 -16.90 -7.95 -2.13
N TRP A 303 -16.82 -8.65 -3.28
CA TRP A 303 -17.50 -8.19 -4.50
C TRP A 303 -19.02 -8.44 -4.45
N GLY A 304 -19.79 -7.91 -5.41
CA GLY A 304 -21.25 -8.03 -5.46
C GLY A 304 -21.99 -6.74 -5.10
N HIS A 305 -21.27 -5.68 -4.77
CA HIS A 305 -21.80 -4.34 -4.53
C HIS A 305 -21.57 -3.42 -5.73
N GLU A 306 -22.28 -2.29 -5.81
CA GLU A 306 -22.14 -1.33 -6.93
C GLU A 306 -20.71 -0.84 -7.16
N ALA A 307 -19.89 -0.75 -6.11
CA ALA A 307 -18.46 -0.41 -6.23
C ALA A 307 -17.62 -1.51 -6.87
N LEU A 308 -17.99 -2.77 -6.72
CA LEU A 308 -17.37 -3.95 -7.33
C LEU A 308 -18.46 -4.98 -7.66
N PRO A 309 -19.20 -4.84 -8.76
CA PRO A 309 -20.34 -5.70 -9.07
C PRO A 309 -19.94 -7.14 -9.47
N GLU A 310 -18.70 -7.34 -9.89
CA GLU A 310 -18.12 -8.64 -10.23
C GLU A 310 -16.68 -8.72 -9.71
N THR A 311 -15.98 -9.82 -9.96
CA THR A 311 -14.57 -9.94 -9.57
C THR A 311 -13.72 -8.85 -10.26
N PRO A 312 -12.71 -8.28 -9.60
CA PRO A 312 -11.91 -7.21 -10.20
C PRO A 312 -11.23 -7.63 -11.50
N ILE A 313 -10.74 -8.87 -11.58
CA ILE A 313 -10.09 -9.36 -12.81
C ILE A 313 -11.06 -9.43 -14.00
N ASP A 314 -12.32 -9.84 -13.77
CA ASP A 314 -13.33 -9.90 -14.82
C ASP A 314 -13.77 -8.51 -15.29
N LEU A 315 -13.90 -7.55 -14.36
CA LEU A 315 -14.20 -6.16 -14.70
C LEU A 315 -13.08 -5.51 -15.51
N ILE A 316 -11.82 -5.77 -15.12
CA ILE A 316 -10.64 -5.31 -15.88
C ILE A 316 -10.60 -5.97 -17.25
N ALA A 317 -10.85 -7.27 -17.36
CA ALA A 317 -10.93 -7.97 -18.65
C ALA A 317 -12.00 -7.39 -19.58
N LYS A 318 -13.09 -6.88 -19.01
CA LYS A 318 -14.16 -6.16 -19.74
C LYS A 318 -13.80 -4.71 -20.09
N GLY A 319 -12.62 -4.23 -19.69
CA GLY A 319 -12.10 -2.91 -20.05
C GLY A 319 -12.45 -1.78 -19.08
N SER A 320 -12.74 -2.06 -17.79
CA SER A 320 -13.09 -1.03 -16.80
C SER A 320 -12.09 0.11 -16.68
N SER A 321 -10.81 -0.14 -16.95
CA SER A 321 -9.70 0.84 -16.91
C SER A 321 -8.75 0.65 -18.08
N SER A 322 -9.31 0.41 -19.29
CA SER A 322 -8.54 0.10 -20.49
C SER A 322 -7.57 1.20 -20.91
N ASP A 323 -7.85 2.44 -20.55
CA ASP A 323 -7.09 3.66 -20.87
C ASP A 323 -6.05 4.03 -19.80
N ILE A 324 -6.04 3.38 -18.64
CA ILE A 324 -5.17 3.72 -17.51
C ILE A 324 -3.82 2.98 -17.64
N PRO A 325 -2.67 3.67 -17.77
CA PRO A 325 -1.35 3.05 -17.67
C PRO A 325 -1.12 2.42 -16.29
N LEU A 326 -0.50 1.22 -16.26
CA LEU A 326 -0.22 0.47 -15.04
C LEU A 326 1.27 0.13 -14.93
N LEU A 327 1.89 0.45 -13.80
CA LEU A 327 3.18 -0.10 -13.37
C LEU A 327 2.92 -1.13 -12.28
N ILE A 328 3.32 -2.39 -12.49
CA ILE A 328 3.05 -3.49 -11.57
C ILE A 328 4.30 -4.34 -11.40
N GLY A 329 4.50 -4.89 -10.22
CA GLY A 329 5.60 -5.83 -9.97
C GLY A 329 5.60 -6.37 -8.56
N THR A 330 6.62 -7.17 -8.26
CA THR A 330 6.78 -7.86 -6.99
C THR A 330 8.24 -7.87 -6.57
N ASN A 331 8.47 -8.21 -5.31
CA ASN A 331 9.78 -8.60 -4.82
C ASN A 331 10.03 -10.08 -5.14
N GLU A 332 11.29 -10.51 -5.20
CA GLU A 332 11.61 -11.89 -5.56
C GLU A 332 11.22 -12.86 -4.45
N ASP A 333 11.49 -12.52 -3.19
CA ASP A 333 11.32 -13.39 -2.02
C ASP A 333 10.20 -12.92 -1.09
N GLU A 334 9.05 -12.54 -1.64
CA GLU A 334 7.91 -11.96 -0.92
C GLU A 334 7.58 -12.70 0.39
N MET A 335 7.57 -14.03 0.36
CA MET A 335 7.12 -14.85 1.49
C MET A 335 8.20 -15.07 2.56
N SER A 336 9.44 -14.64 2.35
CA SER A 336 10.51 -14.75 3.35
C SER A 336 10.21 -13.97 4.63
N LEU A 337 9.45 -12.86 4.53
CA LEU A 337 8.98 -12.08 5.68
C LEU A 337 8.07 -12.89 6.63
N TYR A 338 7.41 -13.93 6.12
CA TYR A 338 6.38 -14.68 6.85
C TYR A 338 6.90 -15.97 7.49
N GLY A 339 8.23 -16.16 7.59
CA GLY A 339 8.85 -17.17 8.43
C GLY A 339 8.97 -18.57 7.84
N PHE A 340 9.10 -18.67 6.52
CA PHE A 340 9.26 -19.98 5.83
C PHE A 340 10.68 -20.58 5.91
N THR A 341 11.62 -19.96 6.62
CA THR A 341 13.06 -20.28 6.50
C THR A 341 13.54 -21.55 7.20
N ASP A 342 12.72 -22.23 8.00
CA ASP A 342 13.14 -23.43 8.75
C ASP A 342 12.09 -24.55 8.63
N LEU A 343 11.71 -24.91 7.40
CA LEU A 343 10.74 -25.98 7.15
C LEU A 343 11.43 -27.31 6.79
N ASP A 344 10.85 -28.42 7.24
CA ASP A 344 11.21 -29.74 6.73
C ASP A 344 10.42 -30.10 5.45
N GLU A 345 10.84 -31.12 4.74
CA GLU A 345 10.25 -31.57 3.47
C GLU A 345 8.78 -31.98 3.61
N GLU A 346 8.39 -32.55 4.77
CA GLU A 346 7.01 -32.95 5.02
C GLU A 346 6.09 -31.73 5.18
N THR A 347 6.58 -30.70 5.86
CA THR A 347 5.86 -29.43 6.03
C THR A 347 5.75 -28.66 4.73
N LEU A 348 6.83 -28.62 3.91
CA LEU A 348 6.80 -28.07 2.57
C LEU A 348 5.73 -28.76 1.72
N PHE A 349 5.73 -30.10 1.69
CA PHE A 349 4.74 -30.85 0.91
C PHE A 349 3.32 -30.54 1.35
N ARG A 350 3.05 -30.54 2.68
CA ARG A 350 1.74 -30.19 3.26
C ARG A 350 1.32 -28.74 2.99
N TYR A 351 2.27 -27.83 2.84
CA TYR A 351 1.98 -26.46 2.41
C TYR A 351 1.54 -26.42 0.96
N VAL A 352 2.30 -27.04 0.06
CA VAL A 352 2.06 -26.98 -1.39
C VAL A 352 0.80 -27.76 -1.81
N GLU A 353 0.49 -28.91 -1.15
CA GLU A 353 -0.74 -29.67 -1.43
C GLU A 353 -2.05 -28.92 -1.14
N LYS A 354 -1.99 -27.87 -0.31
CA LYS A 354 -3.14 -26.98 -0.09
C LYS A 354 -3.33 -25.95 -1.20
N ILE A 355 -2.34 -25.77 -2.03
CA ILE A 355 -2.31 -24.77 -3.10
C ILE A 355 -2.61 -25.42 -4.47
N VAL A 356 -2.06 -26.61 -4.72
CA VAL A 356 -2.11 -27.29 -6.03
C VAL A 356 -2.38 -28.77 -5.89
N ASP A 357 -2.99 -29.37 -6.94
CA ASP A 357 -3.29 -30.80 -6.98
C ASP A 357 -2.03 -31.68 -7.15
N ASN A 358 -0.95 -31.16 -7.79
CA ASN A 358 0.30 -31.87 -8.05
C ASN A 358 1.50 -31.23 -7.31
N PRO A 359 1.57 -31.30 -5.97
CA PRO A 359 2.60 -30.61 -5.18
C PRO A 359 4.01 -31.06 -5.55
N LYS A 360 4.22 -32.36 -5.84
CA LYS A 360 5.53 -32.88 -6.20
C LYS A 360 6.10 -32.27 -7.46
N GLU A 361 5.29 -32.09 -8.50
CA GLU A 361 5.70 -31.52 -9.78
C GLU A 361 6.17 -30.07 -9.60
N ILE A 362 5.41 -29.28 -8.83
CA ILE A 362 5.75 -27.90 -8.50
C ILE A 362 7.07 -27.85 -7.70
N ILE A 363 7.17 -28.62 -6.61
CA ILE A 363 8.38 -28.65 -5.77
C ILE A 363 9.61 -29.04 -6.58
N ASP A 364 9.53 -30.12 -7.40
CA ASP A 364 10.64 -30.61 -8.22
C ASP A 364 11.10 -29.55 -9.26
N ALA A 365 10.17 -28.76 -9.81
CA ALA A 365 10.51 -27.70 -10.74
C ALA A 365 11.25 -26.54 -10.05
N TYR A 366 10.72 -26.03 -8.93
CA TYR A 366 11.37 -24.95 -8.17
C TYR A 366 12.72 -25.37 -7.60
N ARG A 367 12.89 -26.65 -7.23
CA ARG A 367 14.14 -27.22 -6.74
C ARG A 367 15.32 -27.06 -7.71
N LYS A 368 15.05 -27.03 -9.02
CA LYS A 368 16.11 -26.83 -10.03
C LYS A 368 16.79 -25.45 -9.88
N ARG A 369 16.04 -24.42 -9.49
CA ARG A 369 16.54 -23.05 -9.31
C ARG A 369 16.98 -22.77 -7.88
N ILE A 370 16.16 -23.20 -6.89
CA ILE A 370 16.31 -22.85 -5.47
C ILE A 370 17.28 -23.84 -4.76
N GLY A 371 17.38 -25.09 -5.21
CA GLY A 371 18.08 -26.15 -4.48
C GLY A 371 17.17 -26.88 -3.51
N ASP A 372 17.78 -27.57 -2.51
CA ASP A 372 17.08 -28.50 -1.62
C ASP A 372 16.59 -27.88 -0.29
N ASP A 373 16.68 -26.56 -0.13
CA ASP A 373 16.21 -25.89 1.07
C ASP A 373 14.69 -25.76 1.06
N SER A 374 14.02 -26.53 1.92
CA SER A 374 12.55 -26.58 1.99
C SER A 374 11.92 -25.25 2.36
N GLY A 375 12.59 -24.42 3.15
CA GLY A 375 12.12 -23.09 3.52
C GLY A 375 12.13 -22.14 2.34
N TRP A 376 13.23 -22.07 1.61
CA TRP A 376 13.32 -21.24 0.40
C TRP A 376 12.42 -21.75 -0.73
N LEU A 377 12.22 -23.06 -0.85
CA LEU A 377 11.23 -23.63 -1.78
C LEU A 377 9.81 -23.16 -1.44
N ALA A 378 9.41 -23.24 -0.16
CA ALA A 378 8.11 -22.76 0.28
C ALA A 378 7.96 -21.24 0.06
N CYS A 379 9.02 -20.47 0.31
CA CYS A 379 9.07 -19.03 0.05
C CYS A 379 8.82 -18.74 -1.44
N ALA A 380 9.59 -19.33 -2.34
CA ALA A 380 9.47 -19.08 -3.78
C ALA A 380 8.11 -19.50 -4.35
N ILE A 381 7.60 -20.68 -3.96
CA ILE A 381 6.28 -21.18 -4.37
C ILE A 381 5.17 -20.26 -3.85
N GLY A 382 5.26 -19.84 -2.58
CA GLY A 382 4.30 -18.92 -1.98
C GLY A 382 4.35 -17.52 -2.57
N SER A 383 5.54 -17.00 -2.90
CA SER A 383 5.73 -15.70 -3.56
C SER A 383 5.05 -15.68 -4.93
N ASP A 384 5.19 -16.77 -5.68
CA ASP A 384 4.51 -16.93 -6.96
C ASP A 384 3.00 -17.03 -6.79
N TRP A 385 2.53 -17.87 -5.87
CA TRP A 385 1.11 -18.09 -5.65
C TRP A 385 0.36 -16.83 -5.22
N VAL A 386 0.93 -16.05 -4.30
CA VAL A 386 0.25 -14.89 -3.69
C VAL A 386 0.45 -13.61 -4.51
N PHE A 387 1.65 -13.41 -5.09
CA PHE A 387 2.03 -12.11 -5.62
C PHE A 387 2.41 -12.13 -7.10
N ARG A 388 3.46 -12.88 -7.52
CA ARG A 388 4.03 -12.76 -8.87
C ARG A 388 3.08 -13.27 -9.95
N ILE A 389 2.50 -14.46 -9.80
CA ILE A 389 1.56 -15.01 -10.80
C ILE A 389 0.31 -14.16 -10.93
N PRO A 390 -0.36 -13.73 -9.83
CA PRO A 390 -1.43 -12.75 -9.91
C PRO A 390 -1.07 -11.46 -10.66
N ALA A 391 0.13 -10.91 -10.45
CA ALA A 391 0.59 -9.72 -11.15
C ALA A 391 0.76 -9.97 -12.66
N ILE A 392 1.35 -11.12 -13.04
CA ILE A 392 1.49 -11.54 -14.43
C ILE A 392 0.09 -11.70 -15.08
N ARG A 393 -0.86 -12.37 -14.42
CA ARG A 393 -2.21 -12.55 -14.96
C ARG A 393 -2.95 -11.22 -15.16
N LEU A 394 -2.77 -10.28 -14.25
CA LEU A 394 -3.32 -8.94 -14.42
C LEU A 394 -2.69 -8.23 -15.63
N ALA A 395 -1.38 -8.31 -15.81
CA ALA A 395 -0.69 -7.74 -16.96
C ALA A 395 -1.15 -8.38 -18.28
N GLU A 396 -1.27 -9.72 -18.34
CA GLU A 396 -1.77 -10.47 -19.49
C GLU A 396 -3.22 -10.10 -19.84
N THR A 397 -4.09 -9.99 -18.82
CA THR A 397 -5.50 -9.57 -18.99
C THR A 397 -5.60 -8.19 -19.65
N ARG A 398 -4.65 -7.32 -19.38
CA ARG A 398 -4.62 -5.95 -19.91
C ARG A 398 -3.88 -5.80 -21.25
N GLU A 399 -3.34 -6.87 -21.83
CA GLU A 399 -2.46 -6.81 -23.02
C GLU A 399 -3.08 -6.05 -24.21
N ASN A 400 -4.39 -6.13 -24.37
CA ASN A 400 -5.13 -5.50 -25.47
C ASN A 400 -5.79 -4.17 -25.08
N HIS A 401 -5.45 -3.61 -23.90
CA HIS A 401 -5.93 -2.33 -23.46
C HIS A 401 -5.10 -1.19 -24.07
N ASP A 402 -5.68 0.01 -24.18
CA ASP A 402 -4.99 1.20 -24.69
C ASP A 402 -3.91 1.69 -23.71
N GLY A 403 -4.16 1.54 -22.40
CA GLY A 403 -3.20 1.84 -21.34
C GLY A 403 -2.15 0.74 -21.22
N ASN A 404 -0.90 1.08 -21.52
CA ASN A 404 0.21 0.15 -21.40
C ASN A 404 0.42 -0.33 -19.96
N THR A 405 0.94 -1.55 -19.83
CA THR A 405 1.38 -2.11 -18.54
C THR A 405 2.90 -2.29 -18.56
N TRP A 406 3.59 -1.85 -17.52
CA TRP A 406 5.00 -2.11 -17.28
C TRP A 406 5.15 -3.03 -16.08
N MET A 407 6.12 -3.96 -16.13
CA MET A 407 6.34 -4.92 -15.05
C MET A 407 7.76 -4.82 -14.52
N TYR A 408 7.92 -4.89 -13.17
CA TYR A 408 9.22 -4.97 -12.51
C TYR A 408 9.33 -6.21 -11.62
N LEU A 409 10.58 -6.57 -11.32
CA LEU A 409 10.98 -7.51 -10.27
C LEU A 409 12.03 -6.81 -9.40
N PHE A 410 11.73 -6.63 -8.11
CA PHE A 410 12.71 -6.12 -7.16
C PHE A 410 13.46 -7.30 -6.55
N SER A 411 14.76 -7.40 -6.82
CA SER A 411 15.61 -8.54 -6.45
C SER A 411 16.85 -8.12 -5.64
N TRP A 412 16.84 -6.92 -5.04
CA TRP A 412 17.91 -6.51 -4.15
C TRP A 412 17.79 -7.21 -2.79
N ASP A 413 18.83 -7.96 -2.41
CA ASP A 413 18.83 -8.77 -1.18
C ASP A 413 19.10 -7.93 0.05
N SER A 414 18.24 -8.07 1.05
CA SER A 414 18.47 -7.56 2.40
C SER A 414 19.70 -8.24 3.03
N ARG A 415 20.56 -7.46 3.68
CA ARG A 415 21.67 -7.94 4.48
C ARG A 415 21.27 -8.25 5.93
N ALA A 416 20.02 -7.92 6.31
CA ALA A 416 19.50 -8.19 7.65
C ALA A 416 19.44 -9.69 7.91
N PHE A 417 19.64 -10.07 9.17
CA PHE A 417 19.56 -11.46 9.62
C PHE A 417 20.44 -12.43 8.79
N GLU A 418 21.66 -11.99 8.45
CA GLU A 418 22.62 -12.78 7.65
C GLU A 418 22.10 -13.11 6.23
N GLY A 419 21.26 -12.24 5.64
CA GLY A 419 20.69 -12.42 4.32
C GLY A 419 19.44 -13.30 4.27
N ARG A 420 18.89 -13.73 5.39
CA ARG A 420 17.73 -14.64 5.45
C ARG A 420 16.42 -14.02 4.94
N PHE A 421 16.37 -12.71 4.76
CA PHE A 421 15.19 -12.07 4.19
C PHE A 421 15.18 -12.09 2.65
N GLY A 422 16.35 -12.21 2.01
CA GLY A 422 16.42 -12.01 0.57
C GLY A 422 15.76 -10.67 0.17
N SER A 423 15.07 -10.68 -0.92
CA SER A 423 14.21 -9.57 -1.37
C SER A 423 12.79 -9.70 -0.82
N ALA A 424 12.64 -9.54 0.50
CA ALA A 424 11.40 -9.78 1.24
C ALA A 424 10.26 -8.82 0.87
N HIS A 425 9.03 -9.19 1.22
CA HIS A 425 7.84 -8.34 1.11
C HIS A 425 8.05 -6.97 1.77
N SER A 426 7.62 -5.91 1.09
CA SER A 426 7.74 -4.51 1.51
C SER A 426 9.18 -3.95 1.58
N LEU A 427 10.21 -4.72 1.21
CA LEU A 427 11.60 -4.25 1.23
C LEU A 427 11.83 -3.09 0.25
N GLU A 428 11.12 -3.05 -0.86
CA GLU A 428 11.25 -2.01 -1.88
C GLU A 428 10.69 -0.65 -1.45
N LEU A 429 9.89 -0.57 -0.39
CA LEU A 429 9.25 0.68 0.04
C LEU A 429 10.21 1.82 0.33
N PRO A 430 11.27 1.65 1.16
CA PRO A 430 12.24 2.71 1.39
C PRO A 430 13.05 3.08 0.13
N PHE A 431 13.12 2.23 -0.87
CA PHE A 431 13.70 2.54 -2.18
C PHE A 431 12.71 3.35 -3.03
N THR A 432 11.46 2.94 -3.10
CA THR A 432 10.38 3.69 -3.77
C THR A 432 10.28 5.14 -3.29
N PHE A 433 10.27 5.35 -1.97
CA PHE A 433 10.14 6.67 -1.36
C PHE A 433 11.49 7.39 -1.16
N ASN A 434 12.61 6.74 -1.46
CA ASN A 434 13.96 7.23 -1.19
C ASN A 434 14.14 7.66 0.27
N THR A 435 13.80 6.74 1.18
CA THR A 435 13.74 6.94 2.65
C THR A 435 14.64 5.97 3.42
N LEU A 436 15.73 5.53 2.81
CA LEU A 436 16.68 4.56 3.38
C LEU A 436 17.26 5.00 4.75
N ASP A 437 17.26 6.30 5.03
CA ASP A 437 17.74 6.92 6.27
C ASP A 437 16.70 6.95 7.41
N ARG A 438 15.48 6.50 7.15
CA ARG A 438 14.41 6.57 8.14
C ARG A 438 14.53 5.51 9.23
N ALA A 439 14.01 5.87 10.41
CA ALA A 439 14.03 4.95 11.56
C ALA A 439 13.33 3.63 11.23
N GLY A 440 13.97 2.52 11.58
CA GLY A 440 13.48 1.17 11.34
C GLY A 440 13.91 0.57 10.01
N VAL A 441 14.23 1.37 8.99
CA VAL A 441 14.68 0.85 7.69
C VAL A 441 15.97 0.06 7.81
N ASN A 442 16.93 0.50 8.64
CA ASN A 442 18.19 -0.21 8.88
C ASN A 442 18.01 -1.63 9.42
N VAL A 443 16.93 -1.90 10.16
CA VAL A 443 16.63 -3.27 10.65
C VAL A 443 16.20 -4.18 9.50
N PHE A 444 15.62 -3.58 8.47
CA PHE A 444 15.07 -4.29 7.33
C PHE A 444 16.08 -4.47 6.19
N ILE A 445 16.88 -3.44 5.90
CA ILE A 445 17.94 -3.52 4.88
C ILE A 445 19.26 -4.13 5.39
N GLY A 446 19.47 -4.17 6.72
CA GLY A 446 20.69 -4.64 7.36
C GLY A 446 21.78 -3.57 7.48
N GLU A 447 22.90 -3.92 8.12
CA GLU A 447 24.05 -3.04 8.31
C GLU A 447 24.89 -2.91 7.03
N GLY A 448 25.63 -1.81 6.92
CA GLY A 448 26.54 -1.52 5.82
C GLY A 448 26.22 -0.23 5.08
N GLU A 449 26.83 -0.02 3.93
CA GLU A 449 26.60 1.13 3.08
C GLU A 449 25.16 1.11 2.53
N LEU A 450 24.49 2.25 2.58
CA LEU A 450 23.11 2.36 2.06
C LEU A 450 23.11 2.18 0.54
N PRO A 451 22.22 1.36 -0.03
CA PRO A 451 22.09 1.16 -1.48
C PRO A 451 21.39 2.35 -2.16
N THR A 452 21.99 3.54 -2.01
CA THR A 452 21.37 4.80 -2.46
C THR A 452 21.19 4.84 -3.97
N HIS A 453 22.08 4.23 -4.75
CA HIS A 453 21.98 4.17 -6.21
C HIS A 453 20.75 3.34 -6.66
N VAL A 454 20.44 2.24 -5.99
CA VAL A 454 19.23 1.44 -6.27
C VAL A 454 17.97 2.24 -5.92
N ALA A 455 17.99 2.91 -4.75
CA ALA A 455 16.88 3.76 -4.33
C ALA A 455 16.66 4.93 -5.30
N GLU A 456 17.73 5.58 -5.76
CA GLU A 456 17.64 6.65 -6.76
C GLU A 456 17.10 6.14 -8.09
N ALA A 457 17.56 4.98 -8.56
CA ALA A 457 17.10 4.37 -9.80
C ALA A 457 15.59 4.08 -9.77
N MET A 458 15.14 3.41 -8.71
CA MET A 458 13.73 3.07 -8.51
C MET A 458 12.86 4.33 -8.34
N HIS A 459 13.27 5.24 -7.46
CA HIS A 459 12.54 6.48 -7.19
C HIS A 459 12.38 7.34 -8.45
N ASP A 460 13.45 7.49 -9.26
CA ASP A 460 13.39 8.26 -10.51
C ASP A 460 12.48 7.60 -11.55
N ALA A 461 12.45 6.27 -11.62
CA ALA A 461 11.52 5.55 -12.50
C ALA A 461 10.04 5.77 -12.07
N TRP A 462 9.75 5.76 -10.77
CA TRP A 462 8.42 6.09 -10.24
C TRP A 462 8.04 7.53 -10.55
N ILE A 463 8.96 8.50 -10.33
CA ILE A 463 8.75 9.90 -10.73
C ILE A 463 8.46 10.02 -12.23
N SER A 464 9.24 9.35 -13.07
CA SER A 464 9.05 9.34 -14.54
C SER A 464 7.66 8.83 -14.91
N PHE A 465 7.24 7.72 -14.30
CA PHE A 465 5.91 7.14 -14.53
C PHE A 465 4.78 8.05 -14.04
N ILE A 466 4.89 8.61 -12.84
CA ILE A 466 3.91 9.54 -12.27
C ILE A 466 3.72 10.78 -13.17
N ARG A 467 4.82 11.29 -13.73
CA ARG A 467 4.80 12.49 -14.60
C ARG A 467 4.32 12.21 -16.02
N GLY A 468 4.76 11.09 -16.61
CA GLY A 468 4.61 10.83 -18.06
C GLY A 468 3.95 9.51 -18.42
N GLY A 469 3.67 8.63 -17.47
CA GLY A 469 3.11 7.30 -17.73
C GLY A 469 4.11 6.30 -18.34
N ASN A 470 5.41 6.61 -18.29
CA ASN A 470 6.48 5.72 -18.74
C ASN A 470 7.61 5.71 -17.71
N PRO A 471 8.02 4.54 -17.18
CA PRO A 471 9.05 4.45 -16.13
C PRO A 471 10.49 4.52 -16.64
N SER A 472 10.73 4.59 -17.94
CA SER A 472 12.09 4.70 -18.51
C SER A 472 12.80 5.95 -18.00
N THR A 473 14.09 5.82 -17.66
CA THR A 473 14.96 6.91 -17.23
C THR A 473 16.34 6.78 -17.91
N SER A 474 17.18 7.79 -17.80
CA SER A 474 18.56 7.70 -18.32
C SER A 474 19.40 6.66 -17.58
N PHE A 475 19.07 6.31 -16.34
CA PHE A 475 19.79 5.33 -15.54
C PHE A 475 19.31 3.90 -15.81
N ILE A 476 18.00 3.64 -15.72
CA ILE A 476 17.43 2.32 -15.98
C ILE A 476 17.48 1.96 -17.49
N GLY A 477 17.49 2.96 -18.36
CA GLY A 477 17.42 2.76 -19.81
C GLY A 477 15.99 2.65 -20.33
N GLU A 478 15.83 2.06 -21.51
CA GLU A 478 14.53 1.80 -22.12
C GLU A 478 13.83 0.66 -21.40
N TRP A 479 12.63 0.93 -20.93
CA TRP A 479 11.76 -0.04 -20.28
C TRP A 479 10.51 -0.25 -21.13
N PRO A 480 10.47 -1.33 -21.94
CA PRO A 480 9.34 -1.60 -22.82
C PRO A 480 8.11 -2.04 -22.03
N ALA A 481 6.93 -1.75 -22.55
CA ALA A 481 5.69 -2.26 -22.00
C ALA A 481 5.65 -3.80 -22.06
N TYR A 482 5.07 -4.40 -21.05
CA TYR A 482 4.85 -5.85 -20.96
C TYR A 482 3.88 -6.31 -22.05
N LYS A 483 4.27 -7.35 -22.77
CA LYS A 483 3.45 -8.08 -23.74
C LYS A 483 3.73 -9.57 -23.59
N THR A 484 2.73 -10.43 -23.84
CA THR A 484 2.91 -11.89 -23.76
C THR A 484 3.95 -12.43 -24.74
N GLU A 485 4.23 -11.70 -25.82
CA GLU A 485 5.25 -12.05 -26.80
C GLU A 485 6.67 -11.97 -26.22
N ASN A 486 6.96 -10.95 -25.41
CA ASN A 486 8.32 -10.70 -24.87
C ASN A 486 8.40 -10.83 -23.34
N ARG A 487 7.28 -10.69 -22.62
CA ARG A 487 7.20 -10.73 -21.15
C ARG A 487 8.32 -9.91 -20.50
N ALA A 488 8.46 -8.68 -20.96
CA ALA A 488 9.50 -7.76 -20.51
C ALA A 488 9.29 -7.37 -19.05
N VAL A 489 10.28 -7.62 -18.22
CA VAL A 489 10.31 -7.30 -16.78
C VAL A 489 11.59 -6.56 -16.47
N MET A 490 11.51 -5.39 -15.86
CA MET A 490 12.68 -4.65 -15.38
C MET A 490 13.07 -5.19 -14.00
N GLU A 491 14.24 -5.79 -13.93
CA GLU A 491 14.87 -6.12 -12.65
C GLU A 491 15.43 -4.85 -12.01
N ILE A 492 15.06 -4.63 -10.75
CA ILE A 492 15.57 -3.53 -9.92
C ILE A 492 16.51 -4.13 -8.87
N ASN A 493 17.79 -3.91 -9.06
CA ASN A 493 18.88 -4.40 -8.23
C ASN A 493 20.06 -3.42 -8.31
N ASP A 494 21.25 -3.77 -7.81
CA ASP A 494 22.47 -2.96 -7.94
C ASP A 494 22.74 -2.58 -9.41
N ASP A 495 22.54 -3.52 -10.33
CA ASP A 495 22.50 -3.28 -11.78
C ASP A 495 21.07 -3.57 -12.26
N CYS A 496 20.36 -2.56 -12.72
CA CYS A 496 19.03 -2.75 -13.30
C CYS A 496 19.12 -3.39 -14.68
N ASN A 497 18.38 -4.48 -14.90
CA ASN A 497 18.42 -5.26 -16.13
C ASN A 497 17.03 -5.51 -16.71
N LEU A 498 16.91 -5.43 -18.04
CA LEU A 498 15.71 -5.88 -18.72
C LEU A 498 15.73 -7.41 -18.88
N LEU A 499 14.83 -8.09 -18.20
CA LEU A 499 14.65 -9.53 -18.31
C LEU A 499 13.52 -9.86 -19.30
N ILE A 500 13.67 -10.96 -20.02
CA ILE A 500 12.66 -11.48 -20.96
C ILE A 500 12.16 -12.82 -20.44
N ASP A 501 10.88 -12.86 -20.08
CA ASP A 501 10.18 -14.04 -19.51
C ASP A 501 10.96 -14.71 -18.35
N PRO A 502 11.32 -13.95 -17.29
CA PRO A 502 12.07 -14.54 -16.19
C PRO A 502 11.26 -15.65 -15.50
N GLN A 503 11.98 -16.71 -15.07
CA GLN A 503 11.40 -17.85 -14.36
C GLN A 503 10.22 -18.48 -15.16
N SER A 504 10.42 -18.66 -16.46
CA SER A 504 9.39 -19.15 -17.39
C SER A 504 8.94 -20.59 -17.12
N GLU A 505 9.85 -21.47 -16.63
CA GLU A 505 9.48 -22.85 -16.27
C GLU A 505 8.47 -22.86 -15.13
N GLU A 506 8.75 -22.09 -14.05
CA GLU A 506 7.86 -21.95 -12.89
C GLU A 506 6.55 -21.31 -13.29
N ARG A 507 6.59 -20.18 -14.04
CA ARG A 507 5.37 -19.49 -14.50
C ARG A 507 4.42 -20.44 -15.27
N ASN A 508 4.97 -21.32 -16.10
CA ASN A 508 4.15 -22.23 -16.91
C ASN A 508 3.39 -23.27 -16.08
N LEU A 509 3.90 -23.64 -14.90
CA LEU A 509 3.22 -24.59 -14.02
C LEU A 509 1.92 -24.02 -13.41
N TRP A 510 1.79 -22.72 -13.38
CA TRP A 510 0.59 -22.04 -12.86
C TRP A 510 -0.51 -21.84 -13.91
N ASN A 511 -0.30 -22.30 -15.15
CA ASN A 511 -1.33 -22.22 -16.18
C ASN A 511 -2.52 -23.10 -15.83
N GLY A 512 -3.72 -22.48 -15.71
CA GLY A 512 -4.95 -23.15 -15.29
C GLY A 512 -5.08 -23.43 -13.79
N VAL A 513 -4.11 -23.01 -12.98
CA VAL A 513 -4.17 -23.10 -11.52
C VAL A 513 -4.58 -21.75 -10.93
N ARG A 514 -4.06 -20.68 -11.49
CA ARG A 514 -4.38 -19.29 -11.09
C ARG A 514 -4.20 -18.31 -12.23
#